data_93368cc6839d953fc5c7100ae382a53a
#
_entry.id   93368cc6839d953fc5c7100ae382a53a
#
_cell.length_a   1.000
_cell.length_b   1.000
_cell.length_c   1.000
_cell.angle_alpha   90.00
_cell.angle_beta   90.00
_cell.angle_gamma   90.00
#
_symmetry.space_group_name_H-M   'P 1'
#
loop_
_entity.id
_entity.type
_entity.pdbx_description
1 polymer ?
#
loop_
_entity_poly.entity_id
_entity_poly.type
_entity_poly.pdbx_seq_one_letter_code
_entity_poly.pdbx_strand_id
1 'polypeptide(L)'
;LTSVVETAERSRIWSHPELGLHAVLDADGSVRLGNPGQDWDRLVPLVEVTATGHGRLWSGERFIETAIGERLAYRSHDTQTLRDGGLERTTIRLADPVTGLAAEVTLEASPGATFLRSRVRLVNEGVEPLRLESVTTLTLGGITSSVAESSVVESSVVEDGLHGLTLHWADNDWLAECRWHRAELRDEVVPLSRFAHGREGRGCFERYSQGSWSTGRHLPVAALTDRDGNAWLWQIESSAGWRFETGEREGAAYVALFGPDDAHHQWHQLLAPGEEFHTVPAVLVRAETGGLDAAFGTLTDYRRGIRRDHPDHRTLPVIYNDYMNTLNGDPTTERLLPLIESAADAGAEVFVIDAGWYDDDAQGWWDSVGAWEPAPNRFPGGIQEVLDAITKRGMTPGLWLEPEVVGVRSPLARTLPPEAFFRRGGLRVAEHGRHHLDLRHPAARAHLDEVVDRLVGEWGVGYLKLDYNINIGPGTENGTESAGAGLLGHHRAHLDWMAGLLDRHPQLVLENCGSGGLRMDYAQLAVAQLQSTSDQQDPLRYPPITAAAATAATPEQ
;
A
#
# COMPACT_ATOMS: atom_id res chain seq x y z
N LEU A 1 -55.45 -1.52 -7.51
CA LEU A 1 -55.02 -1.77 -6.13
C LEU A 1 -53.52 -1.54 -6.07
N THR A 2 -53.13 -0.28 -5.85
CA THR A 2 -51.75 0.15 -5.56
C THR A 2 -51.44 -0.33 -4.14
N SER A 3 -50.60 -1.37 -4.02
CA SER A 3 -49.96 -1.72 -2.75
C SER A 3 -49.00 -0.60 -2.41
N VAL A 4 -49.32 0.18 -1.37
CA VAL A 4 -48.32 1.02 -0.68
C VAL A 4 -47.32 0.04 -0.08
N VAL A 5 -46.14 -0.06 -0.68
CA VAL A 5 -44.98 -0.69 -0.04
C VAL A 5 -44.59 0.28 1.06
N GLU A 6 -44.92 -0.03 2.32
CA GLU A 6 -44.28 0.61 3.47
C GLU A 6 -42.78 0.49 3.30
N THR A 7 -42.09 1.59 3.04
CA THR A 7 -40.62 1.67 3.11
C THR A 7 -40.27 1.43 4.58
N ALA A 8 -39.70 0.26 4.87
CA ALA A 8 -39.11 -0.02 6.16
C ALA A 8 -38.13 1.13 6.50
N GLU A 9 -38.26 1.71 7.70
CA GLU A 9 -37.45 2.85 8.12
C GLU A 9 -35.97 2.39 8.21
N ARG A 10 -35.16 2.86 7.25
CA ARG A 10 -33.69 2.72 7.30
C ARG A 10 -33.14 3.59 8.42
N SER A 11 -32.25 3.05 9.22
CA SER A 11 -31.62 3.78 10.32
C SER A 11 -30.15 4.10 10.03
N ARG A 12 -29.77 5.31 10.40
CA ARG A 12 -28.39 5.75 10.32
C ARG A 12 -27.65 5.30 11.59
N ILE A 13 -26.60 4.50 11.43
CA ILE A 13 -25.79 3.99 12.54
C ILE A 13 -24.47 4.72 12.70
N TRP A 14 -23.99 5.42 11.65
CA TRP A 14 -22.81 6.27 11.68
C TRP A 14 -22.96 7.39 10.65
N SER A 15 -22.33 8.54 10.90
CA SER A 15 -22.28 9.63 9.94
C SER A 15 -21.05 10.51 10.15
N HIS A 16 -20.53 11.03 9.05
CA HIS A 16 -19.48 12.03 9.04
C HIS A 16 -19.92 13.17 8.11
N PRO A 17 -20.35 14.32 8.65
CA PRO A 17 -20.95 15.41 7.87
C PRO A 17 -20.02 15.99 6.81
N GLU A 18 -18.73 16.19 7.13
CA GLU A 18 -17.75 16.80 6.25
C GLU A 18 -17.38 15.89 5.06
N LEU A 19 -17.49 14.59 5.24
CA LEU A 19 -17.39 13.62 4.14
C LEU A 19 -18.72 13.47 3.39
N GLY A 20 -19.83 13.93 3.99
CA GLY A 20 -21.16 13.65 3.49
C GLY A 20 -21.47 12.16 3.39
N LEU A 21 -20.91 11.34 4.30
CA LEU A 21 -21.07 9.88 4.29
C LEU A 21 -21.86 9.40 5.50
N HIS A 22 -22.67 8.37 5.26
CA HIS A 22 -23.45 7.68 6.30
C HIS A 22 -23.32 6.16 6.12
N ALA A 23 -23.15 5.45 7.23
CA ALA A 23 -23.46 4.02 7.28
C ALA A 23 -24.93 3.84 7.64
N VAL A 24 -25.67 3.20 6.73
CA VAL A 24 -27.11 3.03 6.80
C VAL A 24 -27.41 1.55 6.99
N LEU A 25 -28.24 1.26 7.99
CA LEU A 25 -28.78 -0.07 8.30
C LEU A 25 -30.19 -0.20 7.70
N ASP A 26 -30.43 -1.23 6.89
CA ASP A 26 -31.74 -1.58 6.38
C ASP A 26 -32.47 -2.57 7.30
N ALA A 27 -33.76 -2.76 7.06
CA ALA A 27 -34.63 -3.63 7.87
C ALA A 27 -34.23 -5.12 7.87
N ASP A 28 -33.55 -5.58 6.81
CA ASP A 28 -33.00 -6.93 6.70
C ASP A 28 -31.67 -7.13 7.47
N GLY A 29 -31.13 -6.06 8.05
CA GLY A 29 -29.87 -6.06 8.79
C GLY A 29 -28.65 -5.73 7.94
N SER A 30 -28.78 -5.53 6.63
CA SER A 30 -27.65 -5.14 5.79
C SER A 30 -27.19 -3.71 6.07
N VAL A 31 -25.87 -3.48 5.97
CA VAL A 31 -25.25 -2.17 6.18
C VAL A 31 -24.49 -1.74 4.94
N ARG A 32 -24.75 -0.51 4.47
CA ARG A 32 -24.11 0.08 3.30
C ARG A 32 -23.60 1.49 3.60
N LEU A 33 -22.53 1.90 2.92
CA LEU A 33 -21.91 3.22 3.06
C LEU A 33 -22.21 4.06 1.81
N GLY A 34 -22.73 5.27 2.00
CA GLY A 34 -23.04 6.18 0.91
C GLY A 34 -23.41 7.58 1.36
N ASN A 35 -23.76 8.44 0.42
CA ASN A 35 -24.21 9.80 0.70
C ASN A 35 -25.68 9.83 1.19
N PRO A 36 -26.08 10.86 1.94
CA PRO A 36 -27.47 11.03 2.34
C PRO A 36 -28.44 11.09 1.16
N GLY A 37 -29.57 10.39 1.26
CA GLY A 37 -30.64 10.45 0.27
C GLY A 37 -30.38 9.67 -1.03
N GLN A 38 -29.29 8.93 -1.12
CA GLN A 38 -29.02 8.05 -2.26
C GLN A 38 -29.95 6.84 -2.27
N ASP A 39 -30.24 6.36 -3.48
CA ASP A 39 -30.98 5.12 -3.68
C ASP A 39 -30.17 3.94 -3.11
N TRP A 40 -30.83 3.14 -2.26
CA TRP A 40 -30.22 1.98 -1.60
C TRP A 40 -29.62 0.97 -2.60
N ASP A 41 -30.29 0.78 -3.71
CA ASP A 41 -29.86 -0.21 -4.70
C ASP A 41 -28.55 0.19 -5.42
N ARG A 42 -28.20 1.48 -5.39
CA ARG A 42 -26.93 2.02 -5.90
C ARG A 42 -25.76 1.84 -4.94
N LEU A 43 -26.02 1.51 -3.67
CA LEU A 43 -24.97 1.28 -2.67
C LEU A 43 -24.51 -0.17 -2.71
N VAL A 44 -23.28 -0.40 -2.27
CA VAL A 44 -22.67 -1.74 -2.13
C VAL A 44 -22.60 -2.13 -0.65
N PRO A 45 -22.59 -3.43 -0.31
CA PRO A 45 -22.35 -3.89 1.05
C PRO A 45 -21.11 -3.25 1.68
N LEU A 46 -21.15 -2.97 2.98
CA LEU A 46 -20.02 -2.36 3.70
C LEU A 46 -18.74 -3.20 3.62
N VAL A 47 -18.88 -4.53 3.52
CA VAL A 47 -17.78 -5.49 3.33
C VAL A 47 -18.20 -6.52 2.30
N GLU A 48 -17.34 -6.74 1.33
CA GLU A 48 -17.46 -7.81 0.35
C GLU A 48 -16.41 -8.89 0.63
N VAL A 49 -16.82 -10.14 0.62
CA VAL A 49 -15.96 -11.30 0.89
C VAL A 49 -16.25 -12.40 -0.11
N THR A 50 -15.23 -12.88 -0.82
CA THR A 50 -15.32 -14.16 -1.52
C THR A 50 -14.57 -15.24 -0.73
N ALA A 51 -15.19 -16.40 -0.65
CA ALA A 51 -14.59 -17.60 -0.06
C ALA A 51 -14.97 -18.82 -0.89
N THR A 52 -14.16 -19.86 -0.85
CA THR A 52 -14.45 -21.11 -1.56
C THR A 52 -15.85 -21.64 -1.18
N GLY A 53 -16.69 -21.88 -2.18
CA GLY A 53 -18.09 -22.29 -1.99
C GLY A 53 -19.07 -21.12 -1.78
N HIS A 54 -18.58 -19.89 -1.62
CA HIS A 54 -19.36 -18.67 -1.40
C HIS A 54 -18.86 -17.57 -2.33
N GLY A 55 -19.22 -17.68 -3.62
CA GLY A 55 -18.78 -16.75 -4.66
C GLY A 55 -19.65 -15.49 -4.76
N ARG A 56 -19.74 -14.97 -5.98
CA ARG A 56 -20.52 -13.78 -6.32
C ARG A 56 -21.92 -14.16 -6.77
N LEU A 57 -22.87 -13.26 -6.57
CA LEU A 57 -24.27 -13.45 -7.01
C LEU A 57 -24.45 -13.22 -8.51
N TRP A 58 -23.52 -12.50 -9.15
CA TRP A 58 -23.50 -12.26 -10.59
C TRP A 58 -22.14 -12.64 -11.19
N SER A 59 -22.16 -13.42 -12.27
CA SER A 59 -20.95 -13.87 -12.96
C SER A 59 -20.31 -12.73 -13.75
N GLY A 60 -19.17 -12.23 -13.28
CA GLY A 60 -18.42 -11.13 -13.90
C GLY A 60 -17.00 -11.06 -13.39
N GLU A 61 -16.32 -9.98 -13.71
CA GLU A 61 -14.95 -9.67 -13.27
C GLU A 61 -14.94 -8.89 -11.95
N ARG A 62 -16.07 -8.27 -11.59
CA ARG A 62 -16.25 -7.47 -10.37
C ARG A 62 -16.20 -8.34 -9.12
N PHE A 63 -15.60 -7.83 -8.04
CA PHE A 63 -15.53 -8.50 -6.73
C PHE A 63 -16.53 -7.92 -5.72
N ILE A 64 -17.58 -7.30 -6.20
CA ILE A 64 -18.77 -6.90 -5.43
C ILE A 64 -19.92 -7.89 -5.67
N GLU A 65 -21.04 -7.68 -4.95
CA GLU A 65 -22.21 -8.58 -4.99
C GLU A 65 -21.84 -10.01 -4.60
N THR A 66 -21.06 -10.13 -3.52
CA THR A 66 -20.66 -11.44 -3.00
C THR A 66 -21.76 -12.06 -2.15
N ALA A 67 -21.85 -13.39 -2.17
CA ALA A 67 -22.85 -14.10 -1.38
C ALA A 67 -22.67 -13.88 0.13
N ILE A 68 -21.46 -13.71 0.63
CA ILE A 68 -21.20 -13.38 2.03
C ILE A 68 -21.53 -11.90 2.29
N GLY A 69 -21.06 -10.98 1.44
CA GLY A 69 -21.30 -9.55 1.62
C GLY A 69 -22.77 -9.18 1.77
N GLU A 70 -23.63 -9.75 0.91
CA GLU A 70 -25.08 -9.53 0.97
C GLU A 70 -25.76 -10.19 2.18
N ARG A 71 -25.13 -11.18 2.85
CA ARG A 71 -25.66 -11.84 4.04
C ARG A 71 -25.10 -11.29 5.35
N LEU A 72 -24.04 -10.48 5.31
CA LEU A 72 -23.47 -9.86 6.50
C LEU A 72 -24.50 -8.93 7.16
N ALA A 73 -25.08 -9.38 8.25
CA ALA A 73 -26.10 -8.67 9.00
C ALA A 73 -25.51 -7.98 10.23
N TYR A 74 -26.01 -6.77 10.49
CA TYR A 74 -25.64 -5.94 11.63
C TYR A 74 -25.82 -6.64 12.98
N ARG A 75 -24.84 -6.45 13.87
CA ARG A 75 -24.87 -6.94 15.27
C ARG A 75 -24.83 -5.78 16.27
N SER A 76 -23.86 -4.90 16.12
CA SER A 76 -23.66 -3.75 17.01
C SER A 76 -22.70 -2.74 16.40
N HIS A 77 -22.62 -1.57 16.96
CA HIS A 77 -21.54 -0.62 16.73
C HIS A 77 -21.18 0.11 18.03
N ASP A 78 -19.97 0.62 18.09
CA ASP A 78 -19.48 1.52 19.14
C ASP A 78 -18.54 2.57 18.54
N THR A 79 -18.50 3.74 19.17
CA THR A 79 -17.61 4.84 18.78
C THR A 79 -16.78 5.26 19.97
N GLN A 80 -15.47 5.43 19.76
CA GLN A 80 -14.49 5.81 20.77
C GLN A 80 -13.65 7.00 20.29
N THR A 81 -13.42 7.97 21.15
CA THR A 81 -12.46 9.06 20.89
C THR A 81 -11.08 8.61 21.36
N LEU A 82 -10.08 8.59 20.45
CA LEU A 82 -8.77 7.97 20.69
C LEU A 82 -7.70 8.93 21.20
N ARG A 83 -7.82 10.25 20.95
CA ARG A 83 -6.79 11.25 21.30
C ARG A 83 -7.44 12.61 21.63
N ASP A 84 -6.71 13.40 22.43
CA ASP A 84 -6.94 14.84 22.52
C ASP A 84 -6.69 15.47 21.14
N GLY A 85 -7.75 15.83 20.44
CA GLY A 85 -7.73 16.26 19.03
C GLY A 85 -8.81 15.60 18.18
N GLY A 86 -9.55 14.65 18.79
CA GLY A 86 -10.83 14.21 18.26
C GLY A 86 -10.79 13.11 17.20
N LEU A 87 -9.69 12.33 17.06
CA LEU A 87 -9.75 11.14 16.20
C LEU A 87 -10.78 10.17 16.78
N GLU A 88 -11.86 9.94 16.05
CA GLU A 88 -12.91 9.00 16.39
C GLU A 88 -12.71 7.68 15.66
N ARG A 89 -12.90 6.59 16.38
CA ARG A 89 -12.94 5.23 15.84
C ARG A 89 -14.32 4.65 16.07
N THR A 90 -15.01 4.35 14.98
CA THR A 90 -16.27 3.59 15.01
C THR A 90 -16.02 2.18 14.54
N THR A 91 -16.43 1.19 15.34
CA THR A 91 -16.39 -0.23 14.98
C THR A 91 -17.80 -0.72 14.75
N ILE A 92 -18.09 -1.17 13.53
CA ILE A 92 -19.36 -1.77 13.13
C ILE A 92 -19.15 -3.28 13.03
N ARG A 93 -19.98 -4.06 13.77
CA ARG A 93 -19.91 -5.52 13.80
C ARG A 93 -21.04 -6.12 12.99
N LEU A 94 -20.68 -6.99 12.07
CA LEU A 94 -21.58 -7.72 11.18
C LEU A 94 -21.32 -9.22 11.34
N ALA A 95 -22.28 -10.06 10.98
CA ALA A 95 -22.06 -11.51 10.90
C ALA A 95 -22.91 -12.14 9.78
N ASP A 96 -22.32 -13.11 9.08
CA ASP A 96 -23.01 -13.97 8.12
C ASP A 96 -23.65 -15.17 8.85
N PRO A 97 -24.99 -15.29 8.87
CA PRO A 97 -25.65 -16.38 9.58
C PRO A 97 -25.44 -17.77 8.95
N VAL A 98 -24.93 -17.83 7.70
CA VAL A 98 -24.72 -19.09 6.99
C VAL A 98 -23.36 -19.69 7.31
N THR A 99 -22.31 -18.88 7.25
CA THR A 99 -20.93 -19.36 7.50
C THR A 99 -20.49 -19.17 8.95
N GLY A 100 -21.14 -18.28 9.70
CA GLY A 100 -20.66 -17.85 11.00
C GLY A 100 -19.47 -16.87 10.93
N LEU A 101 -19.15 -16.33 9.73
CA LEU A 101 -18.11 -15.32 9.60
C LEU A 101 -18.57 -14.01 10.22
N ALA A 102 -17.84 -13.51 11.21
CA ALA A 102 -18.00 -12.18 11.77
C ALA A 102 -17.05 -11.18 11.10
N ALA A 103 -17.53 -9.97 10.84
CA ALA A 103 -16.73 -8.86 10.30
C ALA A 103 -16.81 -7.66 11.23
N GLU A 104 -15.67 -7.14 11.66
CA GLU A 104 -15.55 -5.88 12.40
C GLU A 104 -14.94 -4.83 11.47
N VAL A 105 -15.76 -3.86 11.05
CA VAL A 105 -15.33 -2.74 10.22
C VAL A 105 -14.96 -1.58 11.12
N THR A 106 -13.70 -1.18 11.08
CA THR A 106 -13.19 -0.02 11.82
C THR A 106 -13.12 1.18 10.88
N LEU A 107 -13.85 2.23 11.20
CA LEU A 107 -13.86 3.52 10.52
C LEU A 107 -13.20 4.56 11.42
N GLU A 108 -12.11 5.18 10.94
CA GLU A 108 -11.36 6.22 11.66
C GLU A 108 -11.46 7.54 10.91
N ALA A 109 -11.97 8.57 11.57
CA ALA A 109 -12.06 9.93 11.05
C ALA A 109 -11.95 10.95 12.18
N SER A 110 -11.49 12.16 11.89
CA SER A 110 -11.52 13.27 12.85
C SER A 110 -12.65 14.23 12.50
N PRO A 111 -13.34 14.81 13.49
CA PRO A 111 -14.29 15.90 13.22
C PRO A 111 -13.62 17.02 12.41
N GLY A 112 -14.26 17.48 11.36
CA GLY A 112 -13.73 18.50 10.45
C GLY A 112 -12.75 17.98 9.38
N ALA A 113 -12.33 16.72 9.45
CA ALA A 113 -11.49 16.12 8.40
C ALA A 113 -12.34 15.61 7.22
N THR A 114 -11.79 15.66 6.02
CA THR A 114 -12.42 15.14 4.80
C THR A 114 -11.78 13.83 4.34
N PHE A 115 -11.38 12.99 5.29
CA PHE A 115 -10.90 11.63 5.04
C PHE A 115 -11.56 10.60 5.95
N LEU A 116 -11.60 9.35 5.49
CA LEU A 116 -12.07 8.17 6.23
C LEU A 116 -11.05 7.05 6.04
N ARG A 117 -10.42 6.60 7.11
CA ARG A 117 -9.58 5.39 7.11
C ARG A 117 -10.41 4.18 7.51
N SER A 118 -10.25 3.08 6.80
CA SER A 118 -10.95 1.83 7.07
C SER A 118 -10.01 0.64 7.21
N ARG A 119 -10.39 -0.30 8.07
CA ARG A 119 -9.82 -1.65 8.22
C ARG A 119 -10.93 -2.63 8.56
N VAL A 120 -10.76 -3.88 8.15
CA VAL A 120 -11.69 -4.96 8.46
C VAL A 120 -10.94 -6.08 9.18
N ARG A 121 -11.51 -6.56 10.28
CA ARG A 121 -11.12 -7.78 10.95
C ARG A 121 -12.21 -8.82 10.72
N LEU A 122 -11.84 -9.98 10.19
CA LEU A 122 -12.72 -11.13 10.04
C LEU A 122 -12.40 -12.15 11.11
N VAL A 123 -13.42 -12.77 11.68
CA VAL A 123 -13.29 -13.88 12.65
C VAL A 123 -14.21 -15.01 12.20
N ASN A 124 -13.71 -16.21 12.11
CA ASN A 124 -14.55 -17.37 11.89
C ASN A 124 -15.18 -17.82 13.22
N GLU A 125 -16.40 -17.36 13.50
CA GLU A 125 -17.22 -17.79 14.66
C GLU A 125 -18.05 -19.04 14.34
N GLY A 126 -17.95 -19.56 13.10
CA GLY A 126 -18.64 -20.77 12.67
C GLY A 126 -17.93 -22.04 13.16
N VAL A 127 -18.47 -23.17 12.72
CA VAL A 127 -17.97 -24.52 13.10
C VAL A 127 -17.13 -25.16 12.00
N GLU A 128 -17.18 -24.65 10.78
CA GLU A 128 -16.43 -25.16 9.63
C GLU A 128 -15.30 -24.20 9.22
N PRO A 129 -14.17 -24.68 8.73
CA PRO A 129 -13.12 -23.83 8.18
C PRO A 129 -13.62 -23.07 6.95
N LEU A 130 -13.21 -21.81 6.80
CA LEU A 130 -13.57 -20.96 5.68
C LEU A 130 -12.30 -20.49 4.95
N ARG A 131 -12.15 -20.85 3.67
CA ARG A 131 -11.04 -20.40 2.84
C ARG A 131 -11.40 -19.10 2.16
N LEU A 132 -10.83 -17.99 2.66
CA LEU A 132 -10.96 -16.65 2.08
C LEU A 132 -10.18 -16.53 0.78
N GLU A 133 -10.76 -15.84 -0.22
CA GLU A 133 -10.16 -15.59 -1.54
C GLU A 133 -10.01 -14.10 -1.86
N SER A 134 -10.91 -13.25 -1.35
CA SER A 134 -10.77 -11.80 -1.37
C SER A 134 -11.58 -11.15 -0.25
N VAL A 135 -11.13 -9.99 0.22
CA VAL A 135 -11.83 -9.20 1.25
C VAL A 135 -11.64 -7.72 0.93
N THR A 136 -12.74 -6.97 0.88
CA THR A 136 -12.64 -5.51 0.79
C THR A 136 -12.23 -4.92 2.14
N THR A 137 -11.41 -3.88 2.09
CA THR A 137 -11.10 -3.08 3.27
C THR A 137 -11.97 -1.82 3.34
N LEU A 138 -12.44 -1.34 2.19
CA LEU A 138 -13.39 -0.24 2.08
C LEU A 138 -14.22 -0.40 0.81
N THR A 139 -15.53 -0.14 0.90
CA THR A 139 -16.43 -0.02 -0.24
C THR A 139 -17.21 1.29 -0.15
N LEU A 140 -17.47 1.91 -1.28
CA LEU A 140 -18.35 3.06 -1.40
C LEU A 140 -19.17 2.92 -2.68
N GLY A 141 -20.49 3.00 -2.59
CA GLY A 141 -21.40 3.01 -3.73
C GLY A 141 -22.10 4.35 -3.89
N GLY A 142 -22.92 4.45 -4.94
CA GLY A 142 -23.79 5.59 -5.15
C GLY A 142 -23.07 6.87 -5.62
N ILE A 143 -21.84 6.80 -6.14
CA ILE A 143 -21.14 7.96 -6.67
C ILE A 143 -21.76 8.32 -8.02
N THR A 144 -22.30 9.54 -8.13
CA THR A 144 -22.88 10.06 -9.36
C THR A 144 -22.29 11.43 -9.69
N SER A 145 -22.19 11.75 -10.96
CA SER A 145 -21.90 13.11 -11.40
C SER A 145 -23.07 14.05 -11.08
N SER A 146 -22.79 15.29 -10.77
CA SER A 146 -23.77 16.37 -10.65
C SER A 146 -24.51 16.66 -11.96
N VAL A 147 -23.96 16.23 -13.10
CA VAL A 147 -24.49 16.42 -14.46
C VAL A 147 -24.90 15.07 -15.05
N ALA A 148 -25.69 14.29 -14.32
CA ALA A 148 -26.24 13.05 -14.83
C ALA A 148 -27.04 13.31 -16.12
N GLU A 149 -26.67 12.67 -17.24
CA GLU A 149 -27.49 12.70 -18.44
C GLU A 149 -28.72 11.82 -18.27
N SER A 150 -29.90 12.41 -18.46
CA SER A 150 -31.13 11.69 -18.52
C SER A 150 -31.41 11.26 -19.95
N SER A 151 -31.42 9.96 -20.23
CA SER A 151 -31.88 9.41 -21.49
C SER A 151 -33.30 8.86 -21.35
N VAL A 152 -34.14 9.08 -22.38
CA VAL A 152 -35.50 8.53 -22.41
C VAL A 152 -35.47 7.27 -23.26
N VAL A 153 -35.69 6.12 -22.65
CA VAL A 153 -35.83 4.82 -23.33
C VAL A 153 -37.26 4.31 -23.06
N GLU A 154 -38.05 4.12 -24.13
CA GLU A 154 -39.44 3.61 -24.03
C GLU A 154 -40.33 4.32 -22.97
N SER A 155 -40.28 5.65 -22.92
CA SER A 155 -40.98 6.51 -21.95
C SER A 155 -40.48 6.45 -20.49
N SER A 156 -39.35 5.82 -20.22
CA SER A 156 -38.67 5.84 -18.92
C SER A 156 -37.43 6.73 -18.97
N VAL A 157 -37.21 7.53 -17.92
CA VAL A 157 -36.01 8.34 -17.76
C VAL A 157 -34.94 7.47 -17.11
N VAL A 158 -33.82 7.25 -17.79
CA VAL A 158 -32.65 6.54 -17.24
C VAL A 158 -31.59 7.58 -16.98
N GLU A 159 -31.16 7.70 -15.72
CA GLU A 159 -30.03 8.50 -15.35
C GLU A 159 -28.74 7.68 -15.48
N ASP A 160 -27.79 8.18 -16.28
CA ASP A 160 -26.41 7.68 -16.33
C ASP A 160 -25.56 8.53 -15.37
N GLY A 161 -25.45 8.10 -14.12
CA GLY A 161 -24.67 8.78 -13.10
C GLY A 161 -23.15 8.70 -13.29
N LEU A 162 -22.66 7.85 -14.22
CA LEU A 162 -21.24 7.77 -14.55
C LEU A 162 -20.82 8.82 -15.57
N HIS A 163 -21.78 9.34 -16.35
CA HIS A 163 -21.49 10.38 -17.32
C HIS A 163 -20.97 11.65 -16.64
N GLY A 164 -19.82 12.17 -17.10
CA GLY A 164 -19.17 13.33 -16.50
C GLY A 164 -18.32 13.03 -15.25
N LEU A 165 -18.17 11.76 -14.87
CA LEU A 165 -17.14 11.33 -13.94
C LEU A 165 -15.84 11.07 -14.70
N THR A 166 -14.76 11.67 -14.24
CA THR A 166 -13.41 11.42 -14.77
C THR A 166 -12.63 10.56 -13.80
N LEU A 167 -12.10 9.45 -14.28
CA LEU A 167 -11.21 8.57 -13.54
C LEU A 167 -9.77 9.00 -13.71
N HIS A 168 -9.01 9.00 -12.61
CA HIS A 168 -7.58 9.33 -12.57
C HIS A 168 -6.82 8.19 -11.89
N TRP A 169 -5.72 7.73 -12.52
CA TRP A 169 -4.84 6.70 -11.97
C TRP A 169 -3.40 6.93 -12.43
N ALA A 170 -2.44 6.30 -11.78
CA ALA A 170 -1.04 6.41 -12.16
C ALA A 170 -0.44 5.05 -12.49
N ASP A 171 0.18 4.95 -13.65
CA ASP A 171 1.13 3.89 -13.97
C ASP A 171 2.48 4.23 -13.33
N ASN A 172 3.19 3.19 -12.94
CA ASN A 172 4.47 3.33 -12.26
C ASN A 172 5.40 2.24 -12.78
N ASP A 173 6.62 2.61 -13.19
CA ASP A 173 7.59 1.67 -13.72
C ASP A 173 9.00 2.23 -13.47
N TRP A 174 10.00 1.36 -13.50
CA TRP A 174 11.38 1.78 -13.35
C TRP A 174 11.78 2.85 -14.36
N LEU A 175 12.39 3.93 -13.88
CA LEU A 175 12.80 5.13 -14.67
C LEU A 175 11.62 5.92 -15.28
N ALA A 176 10.40 5.59 -14.92
CA ALA A 176 9.18 6.22 -15.45
C ALA A 176 8.05 6.19 -14.40
N GLU A 177 8.38 6.60 -13.19
CA GLU A 177 7.49 6.59 -12.04
C GLU A 177 6.41 7.69 -12.12
N CYS A 178 5.32 7.47 -11.41
CA CYS A 178 4.25 8.45 -11.18
C CYS A 178 3.61 9.03 -12.47
N ARG A 179 3.35 8.22 -13.49
CA ARG A 179 2.71 8.66 -14.74
C ARG A 179 1.20 8.65 -14.63
N TRP A 180 0.62 9.82 -14.41
CA TRP A 180 -0.82 10.00 -14.26
C TRP A 180 -1.57 9.96 -15.59
N HIS A 181 -2.71 9.28 -15.58
CA HIS A 181 -3.68 9.15 -16.66
C HIS A 181 -5.04 9.65 -16.22
N ARG A 182 -5.88 10.01 -17.18
CA ARG A 182 -7.28 10.32 -16.97
C ARG A 182 -8.13 9.84 -18.15
N ALA A 183 -9.34 9.40 -17.85
CA ALA A 183 -10.35 9.04 -18.83
C ALA A 183 -11.75 9.33 -18.28
N GLU A 184 -12.73 9.55 -19.14
CA GLU A 184 -14.13 9.50 -18.72
C GLU A 184 -14.43 8.09 -18.19
N LEU A 185 -15.03 7.98 -17.00
CA LEU A 185 -15.32 6.65 -16.41
C LEU A 185 -16.20 5.80 -17.31
N ARG A 186 -17.11 6.42 -18.05
CA ARG A 186 -17.99 5.74 -18.99
C ARG A 186 -17.26 5.10 -20.16
N ASP A 187 -16.09 5.59 -20.54
CA ASP A 187 -15.26 4.99 -21.62
C ASP A 187 -14.57 3.70 -21.13
N GLU A 188 -14.30 3.62 -19.84
CA GLU A 188 -13.63 2.47 -19.21
C GLU A 188 -14.62 1.41 -18.71
N VAL A 189 -15.85 1.80 -18.39
CA VAL A 189 -16.90 0.90 -17.89
C VAL A 189 -17.98 0.73 -18.97
N VAL A 190 -18.15 -0.50 -19.44
CA VAL A 190 -19.06 -0.84 -20.54
C VAL A 190 -20.49 -0.35 -20.24
N PRO A 191 -21.08 0.49 -21.10
CA PRO A 191 -22.46 0.93 -20.94
C PRO A 191 -23.42 -0.20 -21.29
N LEU A 192 -24.06 -0.77 -20.30
CA LEU A 192 -25.11 -1.78 -20.47
C LEU A 192 -26.47 -1.19 -20.14
N SER A 193 -27.38 -1.22 -21.11
CA SER A 193 -28.76 -0.82 -20.86
C SER A 193 -29.49 -1.87 -20.01
N ARG A 194 -29.63 -1.60 -18.72
CA ARG A 194 -30.40 -2.44 -17.79
C ARG A 194 -31.85 -2.58 -18.18
N PHE A 195 -32.45 -1.53 -18.79
CA PHE A 195 -33.80 -1.59 -19.32
C PHE A 195 -33.97 -2.65 -20.40
N ALA A 196 -32.99 -2.78 -21.31
CA ALA A 196 -33.04 -3.76 -22.38
C ALA A 196 -32.72 -5.18 -21.91
N HIS A 197 -31.87 -5.32 -20.90
CA HIS A 197 -31.31 -6.62 -20.51
C HIS A 197 -31.65 -7.04 -19.07
N GLY A 198 -32.12 -6.14 -18.21
CA GLY A 198 -32.45 -6.41 -16.82
C GLY A 198 -31.24 -6.88 -15.99
N ARG A 199 -30.03 -6.51 -16.38
CA ARG A 199 -28.77 -6.95 -15.76
C ARG A 199 -27.74 -5.84 -15.76
N GLU A 200 -26.83 -5.90 -14.77
CA GLU A 200 -25.64 -5.08 -14.69
C GLU A 200 -24.54 -5.53 -15.67
N GLY A 201 -23.62 -4.63 -15.98
CA GLY A 201 -22.38 -4.94 -16.67
C GLY A 201 -21.52 -5.92 -15.87
N ARG A 202 -20.70 -6.71 -16.58
CA ARG A 202 -19.84 -7.73 -15.98
C ARG A 202 -18.44 -7.20 -15.62
N GLY A 203 -17.99 -6.15 -16.30
CA GLY A 203 -16.67 -5.57 -16.18
C GLY A 203 -16.59 -4.43 -15.16
N CYS A 204 -15.37 -4.13 -14.80
CA CYS A 204 -14.99 -2.96 -14.02
C CYS A 204 -13.64 -2.43 -14.53
N PHE A 205 -13.32 -1.18 -14.17
CA PHE A 205 -11.95 -0.72 -14.25
C PHE A 205 -11.23 -1.15 -12.97
N GLU A 206 -10.04 -1.73 -13.11
CA GLU A 206 -9.24 -2.17 -11.98
C GLU A 206 -7.76 -1.85 -12.16
N ARG A 207 -7.06 -1.68 -11.03
CA ARG A 207 -5.60 -1.70 -10.97
C ARG A 207 -5.16 -2.47 -9.73
N TYR A 208 -4.03 -3.16 -9.84
CA TYR A 208 -3.48 -4.01 -8.80
C TYR A 208 -1.96 -4.04 -8.86
N SER A 209 -1.34 -4.37 -7.75
CA SER A 209 0.10 -4.65 -7.68
C SER A 209 0.41 -6.02 -8.29
N GLN A 210 1.65 -6.23 -8.69
CA GLN A 210 2.11 -7.51 -9.20
C GLN A 210 3.44 -7.93 -8.57
N GLY A 211 3.44 -9.11 -7.94
CA GLY A 211 4.60 -9.64 -7.25
C GLY A 211 4.92 -8.86 -5.98
N SER A 212 6.20 -8.72 -5.65
CA SER A 212 6.68 -8.12 -4.41
C SER A 212 7.01 -6.62 -4.50
N TRP A 213 6.94 -6.02 -5.68
CA TRP A 213 7.00 -4.57 -5.85
C TRP A 213 5.59 -3.96 -5.79
N SER A 214 5.23 -3.42 -4.64
CA SER A 214 3.89 -2.89 -4.40
C SER A 214 3.47 -1.78 -5.35
N THR A 215 4.43 -1.02 -5.87
CA THR A 215 4.20 0.04 -6.86
C THR A 215 4.93 -0.19 -8.18
N GLY A 216 5.28 -1.43 -8.52
CA GLY A 216 6.05 -1.76 -9.72
C GLY A 216 5.29 -1.63 -11.05
N ARG A 217 3.96 -1.44 -11.01
CA ARG A 217 3.10 -1.23 -12.19
C ARG A 217 2.19 -0.03 -12.07
N HIS A 218 1.60 0.17 -10.91
CA HIS A 218 0.62 1.21 -10.63
C HIS A 218 0.83 1.75 -9.22
N LEU A 219 0.45 2.99 -8.97
CA LEU A 219 0.33 3.50 -7.61
C LEU A 219 -0.96 2.98 -6.95
N PRO A 220 -0.95 2.68 -5.63
CA PRO A 220 -2.15 2.33 -4.87
C PRO A 220 -3.03 3.54 -4.56
N VAL A 221 -3.05 4.52 -5.47
CA VAL A 221 -3.74 5.81 -5.37
C VAL A 221 -4.46 6.09 -6.67
N ALA A 222 -5.76 6.41 -6.59
CA ALA A 222 -6.54 6.82 -7.75
C ALA A 222 -7.72 7.69 -7.30
N ALA A 223 -8.41 8.33 -8.25
CA ALA A 223 -9.51 9.24 -7.94
C ALA A 223 -10.60 9.24 -9.00
N LEU A 224 -11.80 9.61 -8.56
CA LEU A 224 -12.90 10.07 -9.42
C LEU A 224 -13.12 11.55 -9.19
N THR A 225 -13.30 12.32 -10.25
CA THR A 225 -13.71 13.74 -10.18
C THR A 225 -14.93 13.96 -11.03
N ASP A 226 -15.75 14.95 -10.68
CA ASP A 226 -16.82 15.44 -11.54
C ASP A 226 -16.51 16.85 -12.10
N ARG A 227 -17.43 17.36 -12.92
CA ARG A 227 -17.27 18.67 -13.58
C ARG A 227 -17.41 19.86 -12.63
N ASP A 228 -18.03 19.67 -11.45
CA ASP A 228 -18.20 20.71 -10.44
C ASP A 228 -17.02 20.81 -9.48
N GLY A 229 -16.02 19.94 -9.64
CA GLY A 229 -14.82 19.91 -8.83
C GLY A 229 -14.95 19.08 -7.55
N ASN A 230 -15.96 18.21 -7.45
CA ASN A 230 -15.97 17.17 -6.44
C ASN A 230 -14.91 16.12 -6.78
N ALA A 231 -14.23 15.59 -5.76
CA ALA A 231 -13.25 14.52 -5.90
C ALA A 231 -13.43 13.48 -4.81
N TRP A 232 -13.35 12.21 -5.20
CA TRP A 232 -13.20 11.04 -4.34
C TRP A 232 -11.83 10.45 -4.64
N LEU A 233 -10.91 10.54 -3.70
CA LEU A 233 -9.55 10.04 -3.87
C LEU A 233 -9.30 8.95 -2.82
N TRP A 234 -8.66 7.86 -3.22
CA TRP A 234 -8.36 6.76 -2.32
C TRP A 234 -6.90 6.35 -2.37
N GLN A 235 -6.44 5.74 -1.28
CA GLN A 235 -5.12 5.12 -1.14
C GLN A 235 -5.26 3.79 -0.40
N ILE A 236 -4.51 2.77 -0.85
CA ILE A 236 -4.37 1.49 -0.15
C ILE A 236 -2.98 1.43 0.47
N GLU A 237 -2.90 1.07 1.76
CA GLU A 237 -1.65 1.03 2.53
C GLU A 237 -1.15 -0.41 2.62
N SER A 238 -0.49 -0.88 1.55
CA SER A 238 0.02 -2.24 1.46
C SER A 238 1.34 -2.31 0.72
N SER A 239 2.35 -2.91 1.37
CA SER A 239 3.63 -3.27 0.73
C SER A 239 3.59 -4.65 0.07
N ALA A 240 2.50 -5.40 0.25
CA ALA A 240 2.21 -6.67 -0.42
C ALA A 240 1.21 -6.45 -1.56
N GLY A 241 0.35 -7.45 -1.82
CA GLY A 241 -0.73 -7.33 -2.79
C GLY A 241 -1.76 -6.26 -2.41
N TRP A 242 -2.26 -5.55 -3.39
CA TRP A 242 -3.40 -4.66 -3.29
C TRP A 242 -4.13 -4.57 -4.63
N ARG A 243 -5.42 -4.28 -4.57
CA ARG A 243 -6.26 -4.04 -5.74
C ARG A 243 -7.32 -2.99 -5.42
N PHE A 244 -7.66 -2.17 -6.41
CA PHE A 244 -8.91 -1.42 -6.40
C PHE A 244 -9.70 -1.68 -7.66
N GLU A 245 -11.01 -1.56 -7.55
CA GLU A 245 -11.91 -1.55 -8.70
C GLU A 245 -12.94 -0.44 -8.58
N THR A 246 -13.38 0.05 -9.74
CA THR A 246 -14.53 0.94 -9.89
C THR A 246 -15.36 0.49 -11.08
N GLY A 247 -16.66 0.59 -10.96
CA GLY A 247 -17.59 0.14 -11.96
C GLY A 247 -18.97 0.72 -11.76
N GLU A 248 -19.98 0.14 -12.39
CA GLU A 248 -21.37 0.58 -12.32
C GLU A 248 -22.21 -0.36 -11.45
N ARG A 249 -23.01 0.23 -10.55
CA ARG A 249 -24.14 -0.44 -9.87
C ARG A 249 -25.36 0.47 -9.92
N GLU A 250 -26.46 -0.01 -10.53
CA GLU A 250 -27.73 0.71 -10.63
C GLU A 250 -27.58 2.16 -11.14
N GLY A 251 -26.70 2.38 -12.16
CA GLY A 251 -26.47 3.68 -12.77
C GLY A 251 -25.64 4.65 -11.95
N ALA A 252 -24.99 4.18 -10.89
CA ALA A 252 -24.02 4.94 -10.11
C ALA A 252 -22.67 4.23 -10.09
N ALA A 253 -21.60 4.98 -9.91
CA ALA A 253 -20.28 4.40 -9.73
C ALA A 253 -20.11 3.87 -8.30
N TYR A 254 -19.31 2.80 -8.18
CA TYR A 254 -18.82 2.31 -6.90
C TYR A 254 -17.29 2.27 -6.91
N VAL A 255 -16.69 2.25 -5.72
CA VAL A 255 -15.28 1.99 -5.47
C VAL A 255 -15.17 0.85 -4.45
N ALA A 256 -14.30 -0.12 -4.73
CA ALA A 256 -13.97 -1.19 -3.80
C ALA A 256 -12.44 -1.33 -3.69
N LEU A 257 -11.93 -1.31 -2.45
CA LEU A 257 -10.51 -1.33 -2.13
C LEU A 257 -10.16 -2.62 -1.38
N PHE A 258 -9.09 -3.28 -1.82
CA PHE A 258 -8.68 -4.60 -1.33
C PHE A 258 -7.20 -4.63 -0.95
N GLY A 259 -6.83 -5.52 -0.04
CA GLY A 259 -5.49 -6.06 0.04
C GLY A 259 -5.24 -7.08 -1.07
N PRO A 260 -4.39 -8.11 -0.83
CA PRO A 260 -4.18 -9.19 -1.78
C PRO A 260 -5.43 -10.05 -1.94
N ASP A 261 -5.59 -10.64 -3.13
CA ASP A 261 -6.63 -11.60 -3.47
C ASP A 261 -6.05 -12.85 -4.18
N ASP A 262 -6.86 -13.91 -4.31
CA ASP A 262 -6.43 -15.17 -4.93
C ASP A 262 -6.16 -14.99 -6.44
N ALA A 263 -6.99 -14.21 -7.12
CA ALA A 263 -6.95 -14.05 -8.57
C ALA A 263 -5.67 -13.35 -9.07
N HIS A 264 -5.21 -12.31 -8.37
CA HIS A 264 -4.09 -11.46 -8.80
C HIS A 264 -2.80 -11.72 -8.04
N HIS A 265 -2.89 -12.19 -6.78
CA HIS A 265 -1.76 -12.29 -5.86
C HIS A 265 -1.50 -13.69 -5.36
N GLN A 266 -2.25 -14.71 -5.82
CA GLN A 266 -2.22 -16.08 -5.26
C GLN A 266 -2.38 -16.06 -3.73
N TRP A 267 -3.25 -15.16 -3.24
CA TRP A 267 -3.53 -15.02 -1.82
C TRP A 267 -4.84 -15.72 -1.47
N HIS A 268 -4.76 -16.69 -0.63
CA HIS A 268 -5.90 -17.22 0.10
C HIS A 268 -5.48 -17.56 1.51
N GLN A 269 -6.43 -17.57 2.41
CA GLN A 269 -6.21 -17.93 3.80
C GLN A 269 -7.36 -18.75 4.34
N LEU A 270 -7.05 -19.92 4.86
CA LEU A 270 -8.00 -20.73 5.60
C LEU A 270 -8.15 -20.14 6.99
N LEU A 271 -9.37 -19.84 7.39
CA LEU A 271 -9.71 -19.51 8.77
C LEU A 271 -10.37 -20.74 9.41
N ALA A 272 -9.65 -21.43 10.29
CA ALA A 272 -10.26 -22.42 11.15
C ALA A 272 -11.22 -21.74 12.16
N PRO A 273 -12.16 -22.47 12.77
CA PRO A 273 -13.02 -21.93 13.81
C PRO A 273 -12.22 -21.21 14.91
N GLY A 274 -12.54 -19.94 15.17
CA GLY A 274 -11.87 -19.07 16.12
C GLY A 274 -10.67 -18.30 15.56
N GLU A 275 -10.20 -18.59 14.35
CA GLU A 275 -9.12 -17.83 13.72
C GLU A 275 -9.61 -16.52 13.10
N GLU A 276 -8.66 -15.59 12.92
CA GLU A 276 -8.95 -14.24 12.42
C GLU A 276 -8.02 -13.82 11.29
N PHE A 277 -8.50 -12.88 10.49
CA PHE A 277 -7.75 -12.18 9.45
C PHE A 277 -7.97 -10.67 9.55
N HIS A 278 -6.91 -9.89 9.36
CA HIS A 278 -6.96 -8.44 9.29
C HIS A 278 -6.60 -7.99 7.88
N THR A 279 -7.44 -7.13 7.28
CA THR A 279 -7.11 -6.51 5.99
C THR A 279 -5.97 -5.49 6.14
N VAL A 280 -5.39 -5.08 5.03
CA VAL A 280 -4.55 -3.89 4.97
C VAL A 280 -5.42 -2.64 5.09
N PRO A 281 -4.92 -1.51 5.64
CA PRO A 281 -5.71 -0.29 5.72
C PRO A 281 -5.94 0.35 4.34
N ALA A 282 -7.02 1.13 4.22
CA ALA A 282 -7.23 2.04 3.11
C ALA A 282 -7.83 3.36 3.61
N VAL A 283 -7.60 4.44 2.89
CA VAL A 283 -8.18 5.76 3.15
C VAL A 283 -8.96 6.23 1.93
N LEU A 284 -10.11 6.82 2.18
CA LEU A 284 -10.92 7.58 1.24
C LEU A 284 -10.86 9.05 1.64
N VAL A 285 -10.60 9.92 0.69
CA VAL A 285 -10.66 11.37 0.82
C VAL A 285 -11.78 11.89 -0.05
N ARG A 286 -12.53 12.87 0.44
CA ARG A 286 -13.53 13.60 -0.34
C ARG A 286 -13.23 15.10 -0.32
N ALA A 287 -13.21 15.72 -1.50
CA ALA A 287 -13.23 17.16 -1.65
C ALA A 287 -14.48 17.58 -2.42
N GLU A 288 -15.28 18.46 -1.85
CA GLU A 288 -16.51 18.97 -2.50
C GLU A 288 -16.21 20.10 -3.51
N THR A 289 -15.04 20.70 -3.40
CA THR A 289 -14.55 21.76 -4.30
C THR A 289 -13.03 21.66 -4.42
N GLY A 290 -12.46 22.25 -5.47
CA GLY A 290 -11.02 22.29 -5.67
C GLY A 290 -10.42 21.04 -6.32
N GLY A 291 -11.25 20.03 -6.62
CA GLY A 291 -10.86 18.86 -7.39
C GLY A 291 -9.70 18.07 -6.78
N LEU A 292 -8.81 17.57 -7.65
CA LEU A 292 -7.67 16.75 -7.24
C LEU A 292 -6.70 17.49 -6.32
N ASP A 293 -6.47 18.79 -6.53
CA ASP A 293 -5.52 19.55 -5.71
C ASP A 293 -5.95 19.59 -4.25
N ALA A 294 -7.24 19.85 -3.99
CA ALA A 294 -7.79 19.82 -2.64
C ALA A 294 -7.75 18.39 -2.04
N ALA A 295 -8.08 17.38 -2.83
CA ALA A 295 -8.07 15.99 -2.39
C ALA A 295 -6.63 15.52 -2.05
N PHE A 296 -5.63 15.84 -2.87
CA PHE A 296 -4.24 15.53 -2.56
C PHE A 296 -3.69 16.32 -1.38
N GLY A 297 -4.13 17.57 -1.19
CA GLY A 297 -3.83 18.34 0.01
C GLY A 297 -4.29 17.62 1.28
N THR A 298 -5.55 17.18 1.31
CA THR A 298 -6.10 16.39 2.42
C THR A 298 -5.37 15.05 2.60
N LEU A 299 -5.07 14.33 1.51
CA LEU A 299 -4.31 13.08 1.58
C LEU A 299 -2.90 13.30 2.16
N THR A 300 -2.25 14.41 1.80
CA THR A 300 -0.94 14.78 2.33
C THR A 300 -1.00 15.05 3.84
N ASP A 301 -2.00 15.77 4.32
CA ASP A 301 -2.20 16.00 5.76
C ASP A 301 -2.53 14.71 6.51
N TYR A 302 -3.34 13.84 5.93
CA TYR A 302 -3.59 12.50 6.46
C TYR A 302 -2.28 11.70 6.60
N ARG A 303 -1.45 11.66 5.55
CA ARG A 303 -0.15 10.98 5.52
C ARG A 303 0.78 11.50 6.62
N ARG A 304 0.84 12.82 6.81
CA ARG A 304 1.58 13.46 7.91
C ARG A 304 1.08 13.01 9.28
N GLY A 305 -0.21 12.78 9.41
CA GLY A 305 -0.84 12.34 10.67
C GLY A 305 -0.56 10.88 11.04
N ILE A 306 -0.33 10.00 10.06
CA ILE A 306 -0.11 8.57 10.30
C ILE A 306 1.36 8.14 10.26
N ARG A 307 2.24 8.92 9.63
CA ARG A 307 3.67 8.60 9.59
C ARG A 307 4.31 8.77 10.96
N ARG A 308 5.38 8.00 11.20
CA ARG A 308 6.21 8.14 12.40
C ARG A 308 6.83 9.54 12.44
N ASP A 309 6.67 10.27 13.54
CA ASP A 309 7.34 11.57 13.73
C ASP A 309 8.85 11.39 13.82
N HIS A 310 9.60 12.21 13.09
CA HIS A 310 11.05 12.17 13.08
C HIS A 310 11.62 13.57 12.82
N PRO A 311 12.77 13.95 13.44
CA PRO A 311 13.40 15.26 13.19
C PRO A 311 13.74 15.54 11.73
N ASP A 312 14.08 14.52 10.96
CA ASP A 312 14.45 14.62 9.55
C ASP A 312 13.41 15.32 8.69
N HIS A 313 12.12 15.08 8.95
CA HIS A 313 11.00 15.73 8.25
C HIS A 313 10.94 17.26 8.43
N ARG A 314 11.72 17.82 9.35
CA ARG A 314 11.81 19.27 9.64
C ARG A 314 13.15 19.86 9.25
N THR A 315 14.22 19.08 9.36
CA THR A 315 15.58 19.53 9.04
C THR A 315 15.88 19.47 7.55
N LEU A 316 15.33 18.48 6.85
CA LEU A 316 15.47 18.26 5.39
C LEU A 316 16.94 18.36 4.94
N PRO A 317 17.83 17.51 5.46
CA PRO A 317 19.26 17.64 5.21
C PRO A 317 19.62 17.41 3.74
N VAL A 318 20.70 18.04 3.29
CA VAL A 318 21.27 17.79 1.95
C VAL A 318 22.06 16.48 2.00
N ILE A 319 21.64 15.50 1.20
CA ILE A 319 22.22 14.16 1.16
C ILE A 319 23.03 13.99 -0.13
N TYR A 320 24.28 13.55 -0.01
CA TYR A 320 25.09 13.08 -1.13
C TYR A 320 25.16 11.56 -1.11
N ASN A 321 24.87 10.94 -2.26
CA ASN A 321 24.97 9.50 -2.49
C ASN A 321 26.00 9.25 -3.60
N ASP A 322 26.91 8.27 -3.43
CA ASP A 322 28.05 8.03 -4.31
C ASP A 322 27.76 7.11 -5.51
N TYR A 323 26.49 6.63 -5.68
CA TYR A 323 26.18 5.64 -6.72
C TYR A 323 25.95 6.29 -8.09
N MET A 324 24.79 6.92 -8.28
CA MET A 324 24.36 7.44 -9.58
C MET A 324 25.30 8.55 -10.10
N ASN A 325 25.70 8.43 -11.37
CA ASN A 325 26.62 9.37 -12.02
C ASN A 325 27.99 9.57 -11.34
N THR A 326 28.35 8.70 -10.38
CA THR A 326 29.61 8.80 -9.62
C THR A 326 30.35 7.46 -9.65
N LEU A 327 30.26 6.63 -8.60
CA LEU A 327 31.05 5.40 -8.48
C LEU A 327 30.36 4.14 -9.02
N ASN A 328 29.04 4.13 -9.16
CA ASN A 328 28.23 3.03 -9.72
C ASN A 328 28.57 1.65 -9.11
N GLY A 329 28.69 1.60 -7.77
CA GLY A 329 28.94 0.36 -7.03
C GLY A 329 30.42 -0.03 -6.91
N ASP A 330 31.36 0.92 -7.11
CA ASP A 330 32.80 0.70 -6.92
C ASP A 330 33.40 1.66 -5.87
N PRO A 331 32.88 1.71 -4.63
CA PRO A 331 33.41 2.52 -3.55
C PRO A 331 34.69 1.91 -3.00
N THR A 332 35.76 2.71 -2.96
CA THR A 332 37.05 2.38 -2.31
C THR A 332 37.51 3.56 -1.47
N THR A 333 38.37 3.32 -0.46
CA THR A 333 38.94 4.41 0.35
C THR A 333 39.54 5.50 -0.53
N GLU A 334 40.34 5.14 -1.55
CA GLU A 334 40.99 6.08 -2.46
C GLU A 334 40.02 6.98 -3.23
N ARG A 335 38.87 6.42 -3.66
CA ARG A 335 37.85 7.15 -4.43
C ARG A 335 36.91 7.96 -3.55
N LEU A 336 36.61 7.46 -2.36
CA LEU A 336 35.63 8.09 -1.44
C LEU A 336 36.24 9.33 -0.76
N LEU A 337 37.49 9.31 -0.30
CA LEU A 337 38.07 10.43 0.43
C LEU A 337 37.98 11.78 -0.33
N PRO A 338 38.34 11.91 -1.62
CA PRO A 338 38.19 13.17 -2.34
C PRO A 338 36.73 13.56 -2.57
N LEU A 339 35.78 12.58 -2.69
CA LEU A 339 34.36 12.86 -2.81
C LEU A 339 33.77 13.40 -1.50
N ILE A 340 34.21 12.87 -0.34
CA ILE A 340 33.80 13.35 0.98
C ILE A 340 34.19 14.82 1.16
N GLU A 341 35.41 15.19 0.78
CA GLU A 341 35.87 16.59 0.82
C GLU A 341 34.99 17.48 -0.06
N SER A 342 34.74 17.05 -1.30
CA SER A 342 33.96 17.83 -2.26
C SER A 342 32.50 17.96 -1.86
N ALA A 343 31.89 16.90 -1.33
CA ALA A 343 30.50 16.91 -0.85
C ALA A 343 30.31 17.84 0.34
N ALA A 344 31.24 17.81 1.30
CA ALA A 344 31.25 18.71 2.45
C ALA A 344 31.40 20.19 2.01
N ASP A 345 32.32 20.46 1.09
CA ASP A 345 32.52 21.82 0.55
C ASP A 345 31.30 22.31 -0.24
N ALA A 346 30.51 21.42 -0.84
CA ALA A 346 29.25 21.72 -1.50
C ALA A 346 28.07 21.91 -0.52
N GLY A 347 28.26 21.59 0.76
CA GLY A 347 27.25 21.77 1.80
C GLY A 347 26.38 20.54 2.07
N ALA A 348 26.83 19.33 1.69
CA ALA A 348 26.18 18.10 2.08
C ALA A 348 26.23 17.92 3.61
N GLU A 349 25.15 17.39 4.17
CA GLU A 349 24.98 17.12 5.60
C GLU A 349 25.01 15.63 5.91
N VAL A 350 24.72 14.79 4.91
CA VAL A 350 24.79 13.33 4.94
C VAL A 350 25.60 12.85 3.75
N PHE A 351 26.49 11.90 3.97
CA PHE A 351 27.22 11.22 2.90
C PHE A 351 26.95 9.72 2.93
N VAL A 352 26.31 9.20 1.88
CA VAL A 352 25.90 7.79 1.77
C VAL A 352 26.87 7.03 0.88
N ILE A 353 27.51 6.00 1.42
CA ILE A 353 28.24 4.99 0.66
C ILE A 353 27.22 3.94 0.20
N ASP A 354 26.93 3.92 -1.10
CA ASP A 354 25.92 3.07 -1.71
C ASP A 354 26.44 1.64 -1.97
N ALA A 355 25.80 0.84 -2.77
CA ALA A 355 26.10 -0.56 -3.05
C ALA A 355 27.57 -0.82 -3.43
N GLY A 356 28.07 -2.01 -3.12
CA GLY A 356 29.40 -2.48 -3.49
C GLY A 356 30.46 -2.42 -2.38
N TRP A 357 30.21 -1.75 -1.27
CA TRP A 357 31.17 -1.63 -0.16
C TRP A 357 31.55 -2.98 0.50
N TYR A 358 30.71 -3.99 0.35
CA TYR A 358 30.85 -5.35 0.90
C TYR A 358 31.41 -6.37 -0.13
N ASP A 359 31.60 -5.98 -1.39
CA ASP A 359 31.98 -6.90 -2.47
C ASP A 359 33.50 -6.92 -2.69
N ASP A 360 34.09 -8.10 -2.57
CA ASP A 360 35.54 -8.31 -2.63
C ASP A 360 36.04 -8.91 -3.95
N ASP A 361 35.15 -9.13 -4.92
CA ASP A 361 35.50 -9.80 -6.16
C ASP A 361 35.21 -8.99 -7.43
N ALA A 362 35.80 -9.40 -8.56
CA ALA A 362 35.69 -8.71 -9.84
C ALA A 362 34.40 -9.03 -10.60
N GLN A 363 33.50 -9.88 -10.05
CA GLN A 363 32.22 -10.22 -10.66
C GLN A 363 31.14 -9.16 -10.37
N GLY A 364 31.40 -8.27 -9.39
CA GLY A 364 30.52 -7.20 -9.00
C GLY A 364 29.63 -7.54 -7.81
N TRP A 365 29.05 -6.52 -7.25
CA TRP A 365 28.35 -6.53 -5.96
C TRP A 365 26.97 -7.23 -5.97
N TRP A 366 26.38 -7.43 -7.15
CA TRP A 366 24.96 -7.78 -7.28
C TRP A 366 24.54 -9.04 -6.53
N ASP A 367 25.28 -10.13 -6.68
CA ASP A 367 24.94 -11.44 -6.13
C ASP A 367 25.82 -11.88 -4.95
N SER A 368 26.55 -10.91 -4.34
CA SER A 368 27.35 -11.09 -3.11
C SER A 368 26.70 -10.47 -1.86
N VAL A 369 25.57 -9.77 -2.00
CA VAL A 369 24.83 -9.11 -0.89
C VAL A 369 24.46 -10.06 0.24
N GLY A 370 24.32 -9.52 1.46
CA GLY A 370 23.70 -10.20 2.58
C GLY A 370 24.55 -10.31 3.85
N ALA A 371 25.87 -10.50 3.74
CA ALA A 371 26.74 -10.61 4.92
C ALA A 371 27.04 -9.25 5.57
N TRP A 372 27.07 -8.18 4.77
CA TRP A 372 27.23 -6.79 5.21
C TRP A 372 28.55 -6.55 5.95
N GLU A 373 29.62 -7.19 5.49
CA GLU A 373 30.99 -6.99 5.96
C GLU A 373 31.78 -6.17 4.93
N PRO A 374 32.58 -5.18 5.35
CA PRO A 374 33.34 -4.36 4.41
C PRO A 374 34.44 -5.17 3.73
N ALA A 375 34.57 -5.00 2.41
CA ALA A 375 35.54 -5.71 1.64
C ALA A 375 36.99 -5.21 1.92
N PRO A 376 37.94 -6.06 2.38
CA PRO A 376 39.28 -5.62 2.77
C PRO A 376 40.10 -5.01 1.61
N ASN A 377 39.86 -5.44 0.38
CA ASN A 377 40.50 -4.90 -0.80
C ASN A 377 40.02 -3.48 -1.18
N ARG A 378 38.80 -3.13 -0.78
CA ARG A 378 38.21 -1.78 -0.97
C ARG A 378 38.61 -0.83 0.15
N PHE A 379 38.71 -1.36 1.37
CA PHE A 379 39.01 -0.62 2.59
C PHE A 379 40.21 -1.23 3.31
N PRO A 380 41.43 -1.06 2.78
CA PRO A 380 42.64 -1.67 3.37
C PRO A 380 42.98 -1.15 4.77
N GLY A 381 42.54 0.06 5.12
CA GLY A 381 42.61 0.63 6.48
C GLY A 381 41.38 0.36 7.34
N GLY A 382 40.42 -0.44 6.82
CA GLY A 382 39.10 -0.63 7.39
C GLY A 382 38.11 0.46 6.96
N ILE A 383 36.80 0.13 6.96
CA ILE A 383 35.74 1.10 6.57
C ILE A 383 35.69 2.29 7.52
N GLN A 384 36.12 2.12 8.78
CA GLN A 384 36.09 3.17 9.80
C GLN A 384 36.91 4.40 9.39
N GLU A 385 38.03 4.22 8.62
CA GLU A 385 38.81 5.32 8.08
C GLU A 385 37.93 6.29 7.26
N VAL A 386 37.03 5.76 6.46
CA VAL A 386 36.14 6.53 5.57
C VAL A 386 34.98 7.15 6.38
N LEU A 387 34.37 6.38 7.29
CA LEU A 387 33.30 6.87 8.16
C LEU A 387 33.78 8.00 9.08
N ASP A 388 34.98 7.88 9.61
CA ASP A 388 35.62 8.94 10.41
C ASP A 388 35.92 10.19 9.57
N ALA A 389 36.32 10.04 8.31
CA ALA A 389 36.52 11.16 7.41
C ALA A 389 35.21 11.93 7.14
N ILE A 390 34.08 11.22 6.94
CA ILE A 390 32.75 11.82 6.78
C ILE A 390 32.39 12.62 8.05
N THR A 391 32.50 11.99 9.23
CA THR A 391 32.19 12.61 10.51
C THR A 391 33.07 13.82 10.81
N LYS A 392 34.38 13.74 10.49
CA LYS A 392 35.34 14.84 10.65
C LYS A 392 34.96 16.08 9.84
N ARG A 393 34.30 15.89 8.70
CA ARG A 393 33.79 16.99 7.86
C ARG A 393 32.41 17.49 8.32
N GLY A 394 31.87 16.98 9.44
CA GLY A 394 30.60 17.39 10.02
C GLY A 394 29.38 16.77 9.34
N MET A 395 29.54 15.78 8.47
CA MET A 395 28.46 15.04 7.83
C MET A 395 28.10 13.79 8.63
N THR A 396 26.86 13.35 8.51
CA THR A 396 26.38 12.06 9.02
C THR A 396 26.78 10.94 8.04
N PRO A 397 27.47 9.87 8.48
CA PRO A 397 27.77 8.73 7.61
C PRO A 397 26.53 7.90 7.37
N GLY A 398 26.31 7.52 6.10
CA GLY A 398 25.24 6.64 5.66
C GLY A 398 25.74 5.44 4.90
N LEU A 399 25.02 4.33 4.96
CA LEU A 399 25.30 3.10 4.22
C LEU A 399 24.04 2.58 3.51
N TRP A 400 24.27 1.95 2.37
CA TRP A 400 23.25 1.21 1.62
C TRP A 400 23.17 -0.24 2.11
N LEU A 401 21.94 -0.71 2.27
CA LEU A 401 21.61 -2.10 2.55
C LEU A 401 20.46 -2.57 1.65
N GLU A 402 20.43 -3.86 1.34
CA GLU A 402 19.28 -4.56 0.77
C GLU A 402 18.87 -5.70 1.73
N PRO A 403 18.13 -5.38 2.80
CA PRO A 403 18.00 -6.27 3.96
C PRO A 403 17.22 -7.54 3.70
N GLU A 404 16.36 -7.55 2.68
CA GLU A 404 15.47 -8.67 2.42
C GLU A 404 16.08 -9.74 1.48
N VAL A 405 17.30 -9.53 1.00
CA VAL A 405 17.90 -10.45 0.03
C VAL A 405 19.28 -10.95 0.45
N VAL A 406 19.64 -12.14 -0.05
CA VAL A 406 20.96 -12.74 0.10
C VAL A 406 21.41 -13.25 -1.27
N GLY A 407 22.56 -12.75 -1.75
CA GLY A 407 23.16 -13.17 -3.01
C GLY A 407 23.55 -14.65 -3.00
N VAL A 408 23.44 -15.31 -4.15
CA VAL A 408 23.78 -16.75 -4.27
C VAL A 408 25.26 -17.02 -3.97
N ARG A 409 26.15 -16.03 -4.13
CA ARG A 409 27.59 -16.10 -3.77
C ARG A 409 27.85 -15.79 -2.29
N SER A 410 26.93 -15.13 -1.62
CA SER A 410 27.09 -14.79 -0.20
C SER A 410 27.28 -16.07 0.65
N PRO A 411 28.23 -16.09 1.61
CA PRO A 411 28.35 -17.20 2.54
C PRO A 411 27.06 -17.42 3.33
N LEU A 412 26.26 -16.39 3.57
CA LEU A 412 25.00 -16.45 4.28
C LEU A 412 23.97 -17.35 3.61
N ALA A 413 24.02 -17.48 2.28
CA ALA A 413 23.16 -18.41 1.54
C ALA A 413 23.34 -19.88 1.97
N ARG A 414 24.47 -20.20 2.60
CA ARG A 414 24.80 -21.55 3.08
C ARG A 414 24.73 -21.72 4.60
N THR A 415 24.83 -20.62 5.35
CA THR A 415 24.92 -20.68 6.82
C THR A 415 23.57 -20.44 7.51
N LEU A 416 22.68 -19.65 6.92
CA LEU A 416 21.31 -19.51 7.44
C LEU A 416 20.48 -20.78 7.19
N PRO A 417 19.55 -21.11 8.10
CA PRO A 417 18.66 -22.26 7.91
C PRO A 417 17.79 -22.08 6.66
N PRO A 418 17.49 -23.16 5.93
CA PRO A 418 16.68 -23.10 4.70
C PRO A 418 15.31 -22.43 4.88
N GLU A 419 14.73 -22.53 6.07
CA GLU A 419 13.42 -21.96 6.46
C GLU A 419 13.45 -20.44 6.62
N ALA A 420 14.65 -19.85 6.76
CA ALA A 420 14.83 -18.40 6.80
C ALA A 420 14.70 -17.73 5.41
N PHE A 421 14.46 -18.52 4.37
CA PHE A 421 14.32 -18.04 3.00
C PHE A 421 12.95 -18.35 2.42
N PHE A 422 12.52 -17.56 1.45
CA PHE A 422 11.32 -17.83 0.67
C PHE A 422 11.44 -19.15 -0.08
N ARG A 423 10.35 -19.93 -0.07
CA ARG A 423 10.26 -21.23 -0.74
C ARG A 423 8.94 -21.38 -1.47
N ARG A 424 8.97 -22.02 -2.64
CA ARG A 424 7.79 -22.43 -3.42
C ARG A 424 8.00 -23.82 -3.98
N GLY A 425 6.97 -24.67 -3.92
CA GLY A 425 7.08 -26.06 -4.33
C GLY A 425 8.21 -26.82 -3.63
N GLY A 426 8.53 -26.47 -2.38
CA GLY A 426 9.62 -27.06 -1.60
C GLY A 426 11.03 -26.56 -1.96
N LEU A 427 11.18 -25.69 -2.97
CA LEU A 427 12.46 -25.16 -3.40
C LEU A 427 12.66 -23.71 -2.90
N ARG A 428 13.91 -23.34 -2.60
CA ARG A 428 14.27 -21.97 -2.27
C ARG A 428 14.06 -21.06 -3.49
N VAL A 429 13.39 -19.94 -3.29
CA VAL A 429 13.19 -18.94 -4.33
C VAL A 429 14.53 -18.30 -4.67
N ALA A 430 14.82 -18.17 -5.96
CA ALA A 430 15.96 -17.43 -6.48
C ALA A 430 15.49 -16.58 -7.66
N GLU A 431 15.79 -15.29 -7.62
CA GLU A 431 15.49 -14.35 -8.67
C GLU A 431 16.71 -13.48 -8.94
N HIS A 432 17.15 -13.42 -10.20
CA HIS A 432 18.28 -12.62 -10.64
C HIS A 432 19.56 -12.81 -9.77
N GLY A 433 19.90 -14.07 -9.42
CA GLY A 433 21.07 -14.38 -8.60
C GLY A 433 20.93 -14.09 -7.10
N ARG A 434 19.72 -13.90 -6.61
CA ARG A 434 19.43 -13.59 -5.21
C ARG A 434 18.35 -14.50 -4.63
N HIS A 435 18.52 -14.86 -3.37
CA HIS A 435 17.53 -15.49 -2.52
C HIS A 435 16.83 -14.41 -1.71
N HIS A 436 15.55 -14.63 -1.38
CA HIS A 436 14.80 -13.73 -0.53
C HIS A 436 14.73 -14.27 0.90
N LEU A 437 15.04 -13.43 1.90
CA LEU A 437 14.87 -13.74 3.31
C LEU A 437 13.40 -13.69 3.70
N ASP A 438 13.03 -14.50 4.65
CA ASP A 438 11.72 -14.49 5.28
C ASP A 438 11.81 -13.85 6.68
N LEU A 439 11.43 -12.59 6.80
CA LEU A 439 11.51 -11.88 8.07
C LEU A 439 10.49 -12.36 9.13
N ARG A 440 9.62 -13.30 8.80
CA ARG A 440 8.83 -14.03 9.78
C ARG A 440 9.70 -15.03 10.56
N HIS A 441 10.82 -15.47 9.97
CA HIS A 441 11.75 -16.41 10.59
C HIS A 441 12.72 -15.69 11.55
N PRO A 442 12.90 -16.17 12.80
CA PRO A 442 13.71 -15.47 13.79
C PRO A 442 15.20 -15.38 13.42
N ALA A 443 15.77 -16.36 12.69
CA ALA A 443 17.17 -16.30 12.29
C ALA A 443 17.43 -15.20 11.23
N ALA A 444 16.46 -14.92 10.34
CA ALA A 444 16.57 -13.80 9.40
C ALA A 444 16.58 -12.45 10.12
N ARG A 445 15.68 -12.27 11.10
CA ARG A 445 15.63 -11.05 11.93
C ARG A 445 16.88 -10.89 12.78
N ALA A 446 17.32 -11.94 13.46
CA ALA A 446 18.50 -11.88 14.32
C ALA A 446 19.75 -11.47 13.53
N HIS A 447 19.94 -11.98 12.31
CA HIS A 447 21.02 -11.55 11.44
C HIS A 447 20.94 -10.06 11.11
N LEU A 448 19.78 -9.56 10.69
CA LEU A 448 19.60 -8.15 10.35
C LEU A 448 19.73 -7.22 11.56
N ASP A 449 19.24 -7.63 12.72
CA ASP A 449 19.40 -6.88 13.97
C ASP A 449 20.89 -6.76 14.36
N GLU A 450 21.64 -7.87 14.30
CA GLU A 450 23.10 -7.86 14.53
C GLU A 450 23.84 -6.93 13.56
N VAL A 451 23.47 -6.98 12.27
CA VAL A 451 24.05 -6.08 11.25
C VAL A 451 23.78 -4.63 11.60
N VAL A 452 22.52 -4.23 11.82
CA VAL A 452 22.16 -2.82 12.04
C VAL A 452 22.73 -2.32 13.38
N ASP A 453 22.66 -3.13 14.43
CA ASP A 453 23.22 -2.75 15.75
C ASP A 453 24.73 -2.51 15.68
N ARG A 454 25.48 -3.29 14.86
CA ARG A 454 26.89 -3.06 14.55
C ARG A 454 27.10 -1.76 13.76
N LEU A 455 26.35 -1.54 12.67
CA LEU A 455 26.51 -0.35 11.82
C LEU A 455 26.21 0.93 12.60
N VAL A 456 25.15 0.95 13.37
CA VAL A 456 24.72 2.13 14.15
C VAL A 456 25.51 2.25 15.44
N GLY A 457 25.59 1.18 16.24
CA GLY A 457 26.18 1.21 17.57
C GLY A 457 27.69 1.23 17.61
N GLU A 458 28.36 0.49 16.69
CA GLU A 458 29.82 0.39 16.68
C GLU A 458 30.47 1.34 15.67
N TRP A 459 29.86 1.50 14.47
CA TRP A 459 30.45 2.30 13.39
C TRP A 459 29.93 3.73 13.33
N GLY A 460 28.89 4.08 14.08
CA GLY A 460 28.36 5.44 14.15
C GLY A 460 27.57 5.85 12.90
N VAL A 461 27.01 4.89 12.15
CA VAL A 461 26.17 5.16 10.99
C VAL A 461 24.84 5.76 11.47
N GLY A 462 24.45 6.90 10.91
CA GLY A 462 23.19 7.59 11.25
C GLY A 462 22.14 7.57 10.14
N TYR A 463 22.45 6.99 9.00
CA TYR A 463 21.56 6.93 7.83
C TYR A 463 21.68 5.58 7.11
N LEU A 464 20.55 4.92 6.84
CA LEU A 464 20.49 3.69 6.07
C LEU A 464 19.56 3.85 4.87
N LYS A 465 20.08 3.65 3.66
CA LYS A 465 19.27 3.45 2.45
C LYS A 465 18.91 1.98 2.36
N LEU A 466 17.63 1.67 2.59
CA LEU A 466 17.09 0.32 2.50
C LEU A 466 16.49 0.09 1.11
N ASP A 467 17.20 -0.66 0.28
CA ASP A 467 16.83 -0.94 -1.10
C ASP A 467 16.14 -2.30 -1.27
N TYR A 468 15.46 -2.48 -2.41
CA TYR A 468 14.75 -3.71 -2.77
C TYR A 468 14.69 -3.86 -4.30
N ASN A 469 15.62 -4.61 -4.88
CA ASN A 469 15.92 -4.60 -6.32
C ASN A 469 15.42 -5.83 -7.09
N ILE A 470 14.63 -6.70 -6.46
CA ILE A 470 14.08 -7.88 -7.14
C ILE A 470 12.57 -8.00 -6.94
N ASN A 471 11.86 -8.37 -8.01
CA ASN A 471 10.46 -8.78 -7.92
C ASN A 471 10.40 -10.31 -7.91
N ILE A 472 10.15 -10.89 -6.74
CA ILE A 472 10.18 -12.35 -6.54
C ILE A 472 8.86 -13.06 -6.91
N GLY A 473 7.92 -12.34 -7.52
CA GLY A 473 6.60 -12.87 -7.85
C GLY A 473 5.67 -12.98 -6.62
N PRO A 474 4.81 -14.01 -6.53
CA PRO A 474 3.69 -14.02 -5.58
C PRO A 474 4.09 -14.15 -4.10
N GLY A 475 5.33 -14.58 -3.79
CA GLY A 475 5.80 -14.70 -2.41
C GLY A 475 6.32 -16.08 -2.03
N THR A 476 5.91 -16.60 -0.87
CA THR A 476 6.43 -17.85 -0.28
C THR A 476 5.32 -18.72 0.30
N GLU A 477 5.43 -20.02 0.09
CA GLU A 477 4.57 -21.04 0.70
C GLU A 477 5.14 -21.55 2.05
N ASN A 478 6.28 -21.01 2.49
CA ASN A 478 6.94 -21.47 3.70
C ASN A 478 6.10 -21.16 4.95
N GLY A 479 5.56 -22.18 5.61
CA GLY A 479 4.72 -22.03 6.80
C GLY A 479 3.40 -21.28 6.57
N THR A 480 2.90 -21.26 5.33
CA THR A 480 1.62 -20.64 4.95
C THR A 480 0.89 -21.47 3.91
N GLU A 481 -0.38 -21.22 3.73
CA GLU A 481 -1.24 -21.98 2.80
C GLU A 481 -1.13 -21.50 1.36
N SER A 482 -0.67 -20.26 1.15
CA SER A 482 -0.54 -19.66 -0.17
C SER A 482 0.67 -18.74 -0.24
N ALA A 483 1.21 -18.58 -1.44
CA ALA A 483 2.36 -17.71 -1.66
C ALA A 483 2.06 -16.24 -1.30
N GLY A 484 0.86 -15.74 -1.64
CA GLY A 484 0.44 -14.39 -1.30
C GLY A 484 0.24 -14.16 0.19
N ALA A 485 -0.23 -15.16 0.95
CA ALA A 485 -0.33 -15.07 2.41
C ALA A 485 1.07 -15.00 3.05
N GLY A 486 2.03 -15.76 2.50
CA GLY A 486 3.42 -15.68 2.90
C GLY A 486 4.05 -14.31 2.64
N LEU A 487 3.78 -13.71 1.50
CA LEU A 487 4.26 -12.36 1.16
C LEU A 487 3.67 -11.30 2.09
N LEU A 488 2.35 -11.35 2.33
CA LEU A 488 1.69 -10.43 3.26
C LEU A 488 2.26 -10.54 4.68
N GLY A 489 2.45 -11.77 5.17
CA GLY A 489 3.06 -12.02 6.47
C GLY A 489 4.49 -11.52 6.57
N HIS A 490 5.29 -11.72 5.53
CA HIS A 490 6.66 -11.22 5.45
C HIS A 490 6.70 -9.68 5.48
N HIS A 491 5.88 -8.99 4.68
CA HIS A 491 5.87 -7.52 4.68
C HIS A 491 5.41 -6.91 6.01
N ARG A 492 4.46 -7.53 6.70
CA ARG A 492 4.11 -7.13 8.07
C ARG A 492 5.31 -7.27 9.01
N ALA A 493 6.02 -8.39 8.93
CA ALA A 493 7.23 -8.61 9.73
C ALA A 493 8.36 -7.65 9.37
N HIS A 494 8.49 -7.24 8.11
CA HIS A 494 9.45 -6.23 7.66
C HIS A 494 9.12 -4.84 8.23
N LEU A 495 7.87 -4.40 8.16
CA LEU A 495 7.43 -3.13 8.74
C LEU A 495 7.62 -3.10 10.26
N ASP A 496 7.30 -4.19 10.95
CA ASP A 496 7.54 -4.35 12.39
C ASP A 496 9.04 -4.29 12.71
N TRP A 497 9.89 -4.89 11.88
CA TRP A 497 11.34 -4.81 12.03
C TRP A 497 11.86 -3.38 11.85
N MET A 498 11.45 -2.66 10.81
CA MET A 498 11.82 -1.25 10.60
C MET A 498 11.37 -0.36 11.78
N ALA A 499 10.14 -0.53 12.26
CA ALA A 499 9.64 0.20 13.41
C ALA A 499 10.48 -0.10 14.67
N GLY A 500 10.83 -1.37 14.89
CA GLY A 500 11.70 -1.82 15.98
C GLY A 500 13.12 -1.25 15.89
N LEU A 501 13.68 -1.07 14.69
CA LEU A 501 14.96 -0.37 14.52
C LEU A 501 14.88 1.07 15.02
N LEU A 502 13.84 1.80 14.62
CA LEU A 502 13.65 3.19 15.02
C LEU A 502 13.27 3.34 16.51
N ASP A 503 12.75 2.30 17.16
CA ASP A 503 12.56 2.27 18.61
C ASP A 503 13.90 2.12 19.36
N ARG A 504 14.83 1.30 18.83
CA ARG A 504 16.18 1.12 19.39
C ARG A 504 17.12 2.28 19.03
N HIS A 505 16.97 2.83 17.84
CA HIS A 505 17.82 3.89 17.28
C HIS A 505 16.97 5.09 16.81
N PRO A 506 16.40 5.90 17.71
CA PRO A 506 15.38 6.90 17.35
C PRO A 506 15.90 8.08 16.53
N GLN A 507 17.22 8.21 16.35
CA GLN A 507 17.85 9.23 15.49
C GLN A 507 18.25 8.67 14.12
N LEU A 508 18.13 7.36 13.92
CA LEU A 508 18.47 6.71 12.64
C LEU A 508 17.48 7.14 11.56
N VAL A 509 18.00 7.57 10.44
CA VAL A 509 17.18 7.88 9.24
C VAL A 509 17.13 6.67 8.34
N LEU A 510 15.92 6.25 7.96
CA LEU A 510 15.67 5.19 6.97
C LEU A 510 15.16 5.81 5.67
N GLU A 511 15.91 5.64 4.60
CA GLU A 511 15.48 5.92 3.24
C GLU A 511 14.89 4.65 2.63
N ASN A 512 13.63 4.69 2.19
CA ASN A 512 12.99 3.62 1.44
C ASN A 512 13.37 3.71 -0.04
N CYS A 513 13.81 2.60 -0.61
CA CYS A 513 14.11 2.45 -2.03
C CYS A 513 13.60 1.09 -2.52
N GLY A 514 13.16 1.03 -3.75
CA GLY A 514 12.85 -0.22 -4.45
C GLY A 514 13.22 -0.02 -5.91
N SER A 515 14.53 -0.04 -6.25
CA SER A 515 15.05 0.44 -7.53
C SER A 515 14.44 1.80 -7.88
N GLY A 516 14.52 2.77 -6.96
CA GLY A 516 13.73 3.98 -6.98
C GLY A 516 12.33 3.79 -6.41
N GLY A 517 11.28 4.11 -7.16
CA GLY A 517 9.89 4.17 -6.70
C GLY A 517 9.06 2.89 -6.88
N LEU A 518 9.65 1.70 -7.02
CA LEU A 518 8.88 0.47 -7.27
C LEU A 518 8.25 -0.14 -6.01
N ARG A 519 8.59 0.39 -4.80
CA ARG A 519 7.96 0.06 -3.52
C ARG A 519 7.65 1.33 -2.71
N MET A 520 7.00 2.29 -3.35
CA MET A 520 6.68 3.62 -2.82
C MET A 520 5.23 3.66 -2.32
N ASP A 521 4.86 2.72 -1.44
CA ASP A 521 3.55 2.67 -0.82
C ASP A 521 3.55 3.29 0.59
N TYR A 522 2.37 3.66 1.07
CA TYR A 522 2.28 4.38 2.35
C TYR A 522 2.27 3.45 3.59
N ALA A 523 2.37 2.13 3.43
CA ALA A 523 2.73 1.26 4.55
C ALA A 523 4.23 1.38 4.86
N GLN A 524 5.10 1.44 3.84
CA GLN A 524 6.54 1.71 4.00
C GLN A 524 6.80 3.14 4.47
N LEU A 525 6.20 4.13 3.81
CA LEU A 525 6.42 5.55 4.08
C LEU A 525 5.84 6.03 5.40
N ALA A 526 4.92 5.28 6.01
CA ALA A 526 4.49 5.55 7.38
C ALA A 526 5.59 5.28 8.42
N VAL A 527 6.60 4.48 8.08
CA VAL A 527 7.73 4.12 8.95
C VAL A 527 9.02 4.81 8.52
N ALA A 528 9.35 4.79 7.21
CA ALA A 528 10.56 5.41 6.66
C ALA A 528 10.48 6.94 6.63
N GLN A 529 11.63 7.61 6.72
CA GLN A 529 11.73 9.07 6.71
C GLN A 529 11.82 9.65 5.32
N LEU A 530 12.47 8.94 4.40
CA LEU A 530 12.68 9.39 3.02
C LEU A 530 12.28 8.33 1.99
N GLN A 531 12.02 8.81 0.77
CA GLN A 531 11.77 7.99 -0.42
C GLN A 531 12.77 8.31 -1.53
N SER A 532 13.51 7.31 -1.98
CA SER A 532 14.21 7.35 -3.26
C SER A 532 13.17 7.26 -4.38
N THR A 533 12.95 8.36 -5.12
CA THR A 533 11.81 8.47 -6.04
C THR A 533 12.06 7.81 -7.39
N SER A 534 13.30 7.77 -7.87
CA SER A 534 13.66 7.17 -9.15
C SER A 534 15.17 7.03 -9.33
N ASP A 535 15.58 6.00 -10.06
CA ASP A 535 16.95 5.83 -10.58
C ASP A 535 17.18 6.60 -11.91
N GLN A 536 16.25 7.43 -12.35
CA GLN A 536 16.35 8.18 -13.60
C GLN A 536 17.50 9.19 -13.55
N GLN A 537 18.46 9.09 -14.49
CA GLN A 537 19.63 9.94 -14.56
C GLN A 537 19.56 11.00 -15.68
N ASP A 538 18.58 10.89 -16.57
CA ASP A 538 18.39 11.86 -17.65
C ASP A 538 17.75 13.14 -17.09
N PRO A 539 18.44 14.31 -17.17
CA PRO A 539 17.93 15.55 -16.61
C PRO A 539 16.67 16.09 -17.30
N LEU A 540 16.31 15.55 -18.46
CA LEU A 540 15.05 15.90 -19.15
C LEU A 540 13.88 15.01 -18.75
N ARG A 541 14.16 13.79 -18.24
CA ARG A 541 13.15 12.80 -17.86
C ARG A 541 12.85 12.79 -16.35
N TYR A 542 13.83 13.17 -15.54
CA TYR A 542 13.69 13.18 -14.08
C TYR A 542 12.70 14.23 -13.53
N PRO A 543 12.64 15.48 -14.06
CA PRO A 543 11.76 16.50 -13.48
C PRO A 543 10.27 16.15 -13.42
N PRO A 544 9.64 15.55 -14.45
CA PRO A 544 8.24 15.13 -14.34
C PRO A 544 8.02 14.04 -13.27
N ILE A 545 8.97 13.13 -13.07
CA ILE A 545 8.91 12.10 -12.02
C ILE A 545 8.91 12.77 -10.65
N THR A 546 9.88 13.66 -10.40
CA THR A 546 10.00 14.38 -9.12
C THR A 546 8.78 15.24 -8.83
N ALA A 547 8.26 15.96 -9.84
CA ALA A 547 7.08 16.78 -9.69
C ALA A 547 5.83 15.95 -9.33
N ALA A 548 5.71 14.75 -9.87
CA ALA A 548 4.59 13.84 -9.60
C ALA A 548 4.78 13.00 -8.31
N ALA A 549 5.99 12.89 -7.76
CA ALA A 549 6.30 12.09 -6.58
C ALA A 549 5.48 12.50 -5.35
N ALA A 550 5.11 13.80 -5.23
CA ALA A 550 4.23 14.31 -4.17
C ALA A 550 2.82 13.68 -4.17
N THR A 551 2.42 13.02 -5.26
CA THR A 551 1.18 12.25 -5.29
C THR A 551 1.30 10.88 -4.60
N ALA A 552 2.51 10.36 -4.41
CA ALA A 552 2.81 9.09 -3.75
C ALA A 552 3.41 9.26 -2.34
N ALA A 553 4.24 10.28 -2.13
CA ALA A 553 4.90 10.58 -0.85
C ALA A 553 4.54 11.99 -0.37
N THR A 554 4.80 12.32 0.90
CA THR A 554 4.71 13.72 1.33
C THR A 554 5.91 14.52 0.79
N PRO A 555 5.76 15.84 0.56
CA PRO A 555 6.84 16.66 -0.01
C PRO A 555 8.15 16.66 0.79
N GLU A 556 8.08 16.35 2.09
CA GLU A 556 9.23 16.27 2.98
C GLU A 556 9.84 14.86 3.08
N GLN A 557 9.28 13.86 2.42
CA GLN A 557 9.83 12.52 2.23
C GLN A 557 10.41 12.35 0.83
#